data_79d8516c372343ddab5f22db4aafcc51
#
_entry.id   79d8516c372343ddab5f22db4aafcc51
#
_cell.length_a   1.000
_cell.length_b   1.000
_cell.length_c   1.000
_cell.angle_alpha   90.00
_cell.angle_beta   90.00
_cell.angle_gamma   90.00
#
_symmetry.space_group_name_H-M   'P 1'
#
loop_
_entity.id
_entity.type
_entity.pdbx_description
1 polymer ?
#
loop_
_entity_poly.entity_id
_entity_poly.type
_entity_poly.pdbx_seq_one_letter_code
_entity_poly.pdbx_strand_id
1 'polypeptide(L)'
;MRLAAGNENEQRHLLPLIDALLEREIRPGEVWADRGYDSRALEQALREREIEPRISKRRLPNEPIPAGESTSVVWRGKKRRAKTRDRQARHRWPIERTNAWLKAKRRIATRRDQKADNYLAFLHLGMILILARPL
;
A
#
# COMPACT_ATOMS: atom_id res chain seq x y z
N MET A 1 3.13 -3.64 14.45
CA MET A 1 3.61 -4.22 13.17
C MET A 1 3.45 -5.72 13.22
N ARG A 2 3.06 -6.38 12.13
CA ARG A 2 2.82 -7.83 12.06
C ARG A 2 3.60 -8.41 10.88
N LEU A 3 4.22 -9.56 11.07
CA LEU A 3 4.83 -10.33 9.99
C LEU A 3 3.84 -11.38 9.51
N ALA A 4 3.76 -11.55 8.19
CA ALA A 4 2.96 -12.56 7.53
C ALA A 4 3.84 -13.39 6.58
N ALA A 5 3.39 -14.58 6.22
CA ALA A 5 4.07 -15.38 5.21
C ALA A 5 3.93 -14.70 3.83
N GLY A 6 4.98 -14.74 3.02
CA GLY A 6 5.01 -14.03 1.72
C GLY A 6 4.02 -14.54 0.68
N ASN A 7 3.39 -15.69 0.92
CA ASN A 7 2.34 -16.29 0.09
C ASN A 7 0.91 -16.02 0.61
N GLU A 8 0.75 -15.32 1.73
CA GLU A 8 -0.56 -14.93 2.22
C GLU A 8 -1.14 -13.76 1.40
N ASN A 9 -2.48 -13.78 1.23
CA ASN A 9 -3.18 -12.69 0.58
C ASN A 9 -3.15 -11.44 1.48
N GLU A 10 -2.53 -10.38 1.01
CA GLU A 10 -2.35 -9.11 1.73
C GLU A 10 -3.68 -8.46 2.16
N GLN A 11 -4.77 -8.69 1.43
CA GLN A 11 -6.11 -8.17 1.77
C GLN A 11 -6.57 -8.61 3.17
N ARG A 12 -6.19 -9.84 3.59
CA ARG A 12 -6.58 -10.39 4.90
C ARG A 12 -5.98 -9.64 6.08
N HIS A 13 -4.90 -8.89 5.84
CA HIS A 13 -4.19 -8.16 6.89
C HIS A 13 -4.67 -6.72 7.06
N LEU A 14 -5.40 -6.17 6.08
CA LEU A 14 -5.79 -4.76 6.13
C LEU A 14 -6.76 -4.47 7.27
N LEU A 15 -7.88 -5.21 7.36
CA LEU A 15 -8.88 -4.97 8.42
C LEU A 15 -8.31 -5.16 9.83
N PRO A 16 -7.54 -6.22 10.15
CA PRO A 16 -6.89 -6.34 11.46
C PRO A 16 -5.90 -5.21 11.78
N LEU A 17 -5.26 -4.60 10.77
CA LEU A 17 -4.40 -3.44 10.98
C LEU A 17 -5.21 -2.19 11.26
N ILE A 18 -6.34 -1.99 10.57
CA ILE A 18 -7.27 -0.90 10.83
C ILE A 18 -7.87 -1.02 12.23
N ASP A 19 -8.34 -2.21 12.61
CA ASP A 19 -8.91 -2.46 13.92
C ASP A 19 -7.89 -2.14 15.04
N ALA A 20 -6.63 -2.53 14.86
CA ALA A 20 -5.54 -2.19 15.78
C ALA A 20 -5.22 -0.68 15.85
N LEU A 21 -5.51 0.11 14.81
CA LEU A 21 -5.42 1.56 14.85
C LEU A 21 -6.60 2.16 15.63
N LEU A 22 -7.82 1.66 15.39
CA LEU A 22 -9.02 2.11 16.08
C LEU A 22 -8.95 1.84 17.59
N GLU A 23 -8.40 0.69 18.01
CA GLU A 23 -8.11 0.37 19.41
C GLU A 23 -7.15 1.38 20.08
N ARG A 24 -6.30 2.03 19.27
CA ARG A 24 -5.40 3.09 19.74
C ARG A 24 -5.98 4.49 19.59
N GLU A 25 -7.29 4.59 19.36
CA GLU A 25 -7.99 5.85 19.14
C GLU A 25 -7.54 6.62 17.88
N ILE A 26 -6.78 5.96 16.98
CA ILE A 26 -6.38 6.52 15.69
C ILE A 26 -7.48 6.22 14.67
N ARG A 27 -8.22 7.25 14.23
CA ARG A 27 -9.33 7.14 13.28
C ARG A 27 -8.92 7.68 11.91
N PRO A 28 -8.50 6.83 10.96
CA PRO A 28 -8.23 7.27 9.60
C PRO A 28 -9.54 7.64 8.89
N GLY A 29 -9.61 8.80 8.24
CA GLY A 29 -10.78 9.17 7.43
C GLY A 29 -10.81 8.47 6.08
N GLU A 30 -9.64 8.15 5.51
CA GLU A 30 -9.50 7.51 4.20
C GLU A 30 -8.42 6.44 4.22
N VAL A 31 -8.60 5.38 3.42
CA VAL A 31 -7.59 4.35 3.16
C VAL A 31 -7.28 4.28 1.67
N TRP A 32 -6.03 4.58 1.34
CA TRP A 32 -5.51 4.52 -0.02
C TRP A 32 -4.78 3.19 -0.25
N ALA A 33 -5.27 2.39 -1.19
CA ALA A 33 -4.68 1.09 -1.50
C ALA A 33 -4.61 0.84 -3.02
N ASP A 34 -3.76 -0.09 -3.39
CA ASP A 34 -3.59 -0.48 -4.79
C ASP A 34 -4.67 -1.46 -5.26
N ARG A 35 -4.56 -1.88 -6.54
CA ARG A 35 -5.51 -2.82 -7.16
C ARG A 35 -5.52 -4.20 -6.51
N GLY A 36 -4.50 -4.55 -5.75
CA GLY A 36 -4.44 -5.78 -4.98
C GLY A 36 -5.54 -5.88 -3.94
N TYR A 37 -6.01 -4.72 -3.46
CA TYR A 37 -7.07 -4.61 -2.45
C TYR A 37 -8.47 -4.40 -3.02
N ASP A 38 -8.66 -4.46 -4.35
CA ASP A 38 -9.97 -4.29 -4.99
C ASP A 38 -10.91 -5.46 -4.67
N SER A 39 -11.75 -5.26 -3.66
CA SER A 39 -12.73 -6.22 -3.17
C SER A 39 -13.94 -5.47 -2.61
N ARG A 40 -15.15 -5.80 -3.10
CA ARG A 40 -16.40 -5.20 -2.61
C ARG A 40 -16.60 -5.42 -1.12
N ALA A 41 -16.32 -6.62 -0.63
CA ALA A 41 -16.45 -6.95 0.78
C ALA A 41 -15.49 -6.10 1.66
N LEU A 42 -14.27 -5.87 1.19
CA LEU A 42 -13.29 -5.05 1.89
C LEU A 42 -13.72 -3.58 1.93
N GLU A 43 -14.21 -3.04 0.81
CA GLU A 43 -14.72 -1.67 0.75
C GLU A 43 -15.91 -1.46 1.67
N GLN A 44 -16.85 -2.40 1.69
CA GLN A 44 -17.98 -2.36 2.58
C GLN A 44 -17.54 -2.37 4.04
N ALA A 45 -16.65 -3.28 4.42
CA ALA A 45 -16.13 -3.39 5.78
C ALA A 45 -15.36 -2.12 6.24
N LEU A 46 -14.73 -1.38 5.32
CA LEU A 46 -14.12 -0.09 5.61
C LEU A 46 -15.18 0.99 5.84
N ARG A 47 -16.24 1.05 4.99
CA ARG A 47 -17.35 2.01 5.17
C ARG A 47 -18.13 1.78 6.46
N GLU A 48 -18.30 0.53 6.88
CA GLU A 48 -18.91 0.18 8.17
C GLU A 48 -18.11 0.72 9.37
N ARG A 49 -16.82 1.00 9.16
CA ARG A 49 -15.91 1.64 10.13
C ARG A 49 -15.80 3.15 9.95
N GLU A 50 -16.67 3.74 9.13
CA GLU A 50 -16.65 5.17 8.78
C GLU A 50 -15.35 5.61 8.05
N ILE A 51 -14.71 4.67 7.32
CA ILE A 51 -13.47 4.91 6.58
C ILE A 51 -13.77 4.88 5.08
N GLU A 52 -13.42 5.96 4.37
CA GLU A 52 -13.60 6.03 2.92
C GLU A 52 -12.52 5.22 2.18
N PRO A 53 -12.88 4.16 1.43
CA PRO A 53 -11.92 3.40 0.65
C PRO A 53 -11.56 4.13 -0.66
N ARG A 54 -10.28 4.43 -0.85
CA ARG A 54 -9.68 4.98 -2.08
C ARG A 54 -8.83 3.90 -2.77
N ILE A 55 -9.49 2.85 -3.22
CA ILE A 55 -8.85 1.66 -3.82
C ILE A 55 -8.91 1.74 -5.33
N SER A 56 -7.75 1.50 -5.99
CA SER A 56 -7.68 1.43 -7.45
C SER A 56 -8.46 0.23 -7.95
N LYS A 57 -9.42 0.46 -8.86
CA LYS A 57 -10.22 -0.63 -9.44
C LYS A 57 -9.42 -1.47 -10.43
N ARG A 58 -9.68 -2.78 -10.42
CA ARG A 58 -9.25 -3.67 -11.50
C ARG A 58 -10.19 -3.44 -12.69
N ARG A 59 -9.62 -3.11 -13.84
CA ARG A 59 -10.39 -3.03 -15.08
C ARG A 59 -10.35 -4.35 -15.80
N LEU A 60 -11.50 -4.78 -16.29
CA LEU A 60 -11.58 -5.85 -17.26
C LEU A 60 -11.13 -5.31 -18.63
N PRO A 61 -10.53 -6.17 -19.49
CA PRO A 61 -10.02 -5.72 -20.80
C PRO A 61 -11.03 -5.00 -21.67
N ASN A 62 -12.33 -5.28 -21.49
CA ASN A 62 -13.44 -4.78 -22.31
C ASN A 62 -14.29 -3.72 -21.60
N GLU A 63 -13.89 -3.23 -20.43
CA GLU A 63 -14.64 -2.17 -19.75
C GLU A 63 -14.40 -0.81 -20.42
N PRO A 64 -15.48 -0.04 -20.72
CA PRO A 64 -15.32 1.31 -21.24
C PRO A 64 -14.59 2.20 -20.24
N ILE A 65 -13.72 3.06 -20.76
CA ILE A 65 -12.94 4.00 -19.93
C ILE A 65 -13.86 5.13 -19.50
N PRO A 66 -14.01 5.39 -18.18
CA PRO A 66 -14.80 6.52 -17.70
C PRO A 66 -14.28 7.84 -18.26
N ALA A 67 -15.19 8.75 -18.61
CA ALA A 67 -14.83 10.08 -19.07
C ALA A 67 -13.97 10.79 -18.00
N GLY A 68 -12.77 11.25 -18.38
CA GLY A 68 -11.82 11.94 -17.50
C GLY A 68 -10.68 11.07 -16.96
N GLU A 69 -10.67 9.75 -17.22
CA GLU A 69 -9.50 8.94 -16.95
C GLU A 69 -8.59 8.81 -18.17
N SER A 70 -7.30 9.01 -17.95
CA SER A 70 -6.30 8.96 -19.00
C SER A 70 -6.09 7.55 -19.55
N THR A 71 -6.29 7.40 -20.84
CA THR A 71 -5.90 6.21 -21.59
C THR A 71 -4.40 6.24 -21.87
N SER A 72 -3.70 5.15 -21.58
CA SER A 72 -2.38 4.93 -22.14
C SER A 72 -2.53 4.54 -23.60
N VAL A 73 -2.36 5.50 -24.52
CA VAL A 73 -2.36 5.22 -25.95
C VAL A 73 -1.06 4.51 -26.32
N VAL A 74 -1.15 3.26 -26.75
CA VAL A 74 -0.04 2.52 -27.35
C VAL A 74 0.06 2.91 -28.82
N TRP A 75 1.04 3.73 -29.16
CA TRP A 75 1.35 4.06 -30.55
C TRP A 75 2.72 3.48 -30.92
N ARG A 76 2.77 2.64 -31.94
CA ARG A 76 3.99 2.04 -32.52
C ARG A 76 5.02 1.55 -31.48
N GLY A 77 4.58 0.75 -30.50
CA GLY A 77 5.50 0.10 -29.54
C GLY A 77 6.14 1.01 -28.49
N LYS A 78 5.88 2.31 -28.48
CA LYS A 78 6.34 3.24 -27.44
C LYS A 78 5.17 3.64 -26.54
N LYS A 79 5.14 3.13 -25.32
CA LYS A 79 4.18 3.55 -24.30
C LYS A 79 4.46 5.01 -23.91
N ARG A 80 3.78 5.96 -24.49
CA ARG A 80 3.69 7.31 -23.93
C ARG A 80 2.70 7.24 -22.77
N ARG A 81 3.21 7.23 -21.55
CA ARG A 81 2.38 7.49 -20.37
C ARG A 81 1.84 8.90 -20.50
N ALA A 82 0.53 9.03 -20.68
CA ALA A 82 -0.12 10.30 -20.45
C ALA A 82 0.19 10.73 -19.02
N LYS A 83 0.67 11.96 -18.85
CA LYS A 83 0.93 12.59 -17.54
C LYS A 83 -0.40 12.97 -16.89
N THR A 84 -1.29 12.04 -16.64
CA THR A 84 -2.30 12.25 -15.63
C THR A 84 -1.58 12.26 -14.30
N ARG A 85 -1.65 13.36 -13.60
CA ARG A 85 -1.26 13.43 -12.20
C ARG A 85 -2.17 12.49 -11.45
N ASP A 86 -1.77 11.23 -11.36
CA ASP A 86 -2.47 10.22 -10.59
C ASP A 86 -2.50 10.70 -9.14
N ARG A 87 -3.68 11.11 -8.68
CA ARG A 87 -3.89 11.50 -7.27
C ARG A 87 -3.39 10.40 -6.34
N GLN A 88 -3.59 9.15 -6.72
CA GLN A 88 -3.15 7.98 -5.96
C GLN A 88 -1.63 7.89 -5.87
N ALA A 89 -0.87 8.28 -6.90
CA ALA A 89 0.59 8.27 -6.88
C ALA A 89 1.15 9.18 -5.78
N ARG A 90 0.50 10.32 -5.49
CA ARG A 90 0.93 11.22 -4.41
C ARG A 90 0.77 10.60 -3.04
N HIS A 91 -0.32 9.84 -2.82
CA HIS A 91 -0.59 9.19 -1.54
C HIS A 91 0.23 7.91 -1.35
N ARG A 92 0.64 7.26 -2.45
CA ARG A 92 1.49 6.06 -2.42
C ARG A 92 2.98 6.38 -2.27
N TRP A 93 3.41 7.53 -2.77
CA TRP A 93 4.82 7.90 -2.75
C TRP A 93 5.49 7.87 -1.36
N PRO A 94 4.87 8.33 -0.26
CA PRO A 94 5.46 8.19 1.07
C PRO A 94 5.72 6.74 1.48
N ILE A 95 4.80 5.84 1.16
CA ILE A 95 4.93 4.40 1.45
C ILE A 95 6.04 3.78 0.59
N GLU A 96 6.05 4.07 -0.71
CA GLU A 96 7.08 3.60 -1.64
C GLU A 96 8.47 4.08 -1.22
N ARG A 97 8.61 5.34 -0.82
CA ARG A 97 9.86 5.92 -0.30
C ARG A 97 10.30 5.22 0.98
N THR A 98 9.40 5.02 1.94
CA THR A 98 9.71 4.36 3.20
C THR A 98 10.16 2.92 2.97
N ASN A 99 9.47 2.19 2.10
CA ASN A 99 9.85 0.84 1.70
C ASN A 99 11.22 0.81 1.01
N ALA A 100 11.52 1.77 0.13
CA ALA A 100 12.84 1.88 -0.51
C ALA A 100 13.95 2.11 0.53
N TRP A 101 13.73 2.99 1.50
CA TRP A 101 14.68 3.25 2.58
C TRP A 101 14.90 2.04 3.50
N LEU A 102 13.84 1.30 3.83
CA LEU A 102 13.96 0.04 4.58
C LEU A 102 14.76 -1.00 3.79
N LYS A 103 14.43 -1.18 2.51
CA LYS A 103 15.12 -2.14 1.63
C LYS A 103 16.59 -1.77 1.35
N ALA A 104 16.96 -0.49 1.49
CA ALA A 104 18.37 -0.08 1.45
C ALA A 104 19.22 -0.69 2.60
N LYS A 105 18.57 -1.17 3.67
CA LYS A 105 19.22 -1.92 4.75
C LYS A 105 19.28 -3.40 4.37
N ARG A 106 20.48 -3.91 4.07
CA ARG A 106 20.71 -5.29 3.60
C ARG A 106 19.98 -6.36 4.43
N ARG A 107 19.97 -6.21 5.76
CA ARG A 107 19.37 -7.16 6.68
C ARG A 107 17.84 -7.18 6.61
N ILE A 108 17.24 -6.05 6.21
CA ILE A 108 15.79 -5.93 6.00
C ILE A 108 15.42 -6.41 4.59
N ALA A 109 16.23 -6.07 3.58
CA ALA A 109 15.99 -6.45 2.19
C ALA A 109 16.03 -7.99 1.99
N THR A 110 16.95 -8.65 2.69
CA THR A 110 17.10 -10.10 2.62
C THR A 110 17.01 -10.67 4.01
N ARG A 111 15.86 -11.27 4.34
CA ARG A 111 15.68 -11.93 5.62
C ARG A 111 16.62 -13.13 5.73
N ARG A 112 17.57 -13.06 6.66
CA ARG A 112 18.48 -14.15 7.04
C ARG A 112 18.22 -14.65 8.45
N ASP A 113 17.38 -13.93 9.20
CA ASP A 113 17.07 -14.26 10.58
C ASP A 113 16.07 -15.43 10.62
N GLN A 114 16.42 -16.51 11.32
CA GLN A 114 15.56 -17.67 11.50
C GLN A 114 14.36 -17.31 12.39
N LYS A 115 14.59 -16.53 13.46
CA LYS A 115 13.53 -16.09 14.36
C LYS A 115 12.82 -14.87 13.77
N ALA A 116 11.49 -14.93 13.70
CA ALA A 116 10.65 -13.85 13.22
C ALA A 116 10.82 -12.56 14.04
N ASP A 117 10.96 -12.70 15.37
CA ASP A 117 11.10 -11.56 16.30
C ASP A 117 12.38 -10.77 16.06
N ASN A 118 13.50 -11.45 15.75
CA ASN A 118 14.74 -10.77 15.41
C ASN A 118 14.58 -9.92 14.16
N TYR A 119 13.94 -10.46 13.11
CA TYR A 119 13.67 -9.70 11.90
C TYR A 119 12.73 -8.51 12.17
N LEU A 120 11.69 -8.70 12.99
CA LEU A 120 10.79 -7.64 13.40
C LEU A 120 11.52 -6.53 14.17
N ALA A 121 12.44 -6.89 15.08
CA ALA A 121 13.26 -5.93 15.79
C ALA A 121 14.14 -5.08 14.85
N PHE A 122 14.72 -5.68 13.79
CA PHE A 122 15.46 -4.93 12.78
C PHE A 122 14.56 -4.02 11.95
N LEU A 123 13.32 -4.43 11.65
CA LEU A 123 12.35 -3.56 10.99
C LEU A 123 12.02 -2.34 11.87
N HIS A 124 11.76 -2.54 13.16
CA HIS A 124 11.49 -1.45 14.09
C HIS A 124 12.67 -0.49 14.19
N LEU A 125 13.90 -1.02 14.33
CA LEU A 125 15.10 -0.19 14.34
C LEU A 125 15.27 0.60 13.04
N GLY A 126 15.02 -0.03 11.89
CA GLY A 126 15.03 0.62 10.59
C GLY A 126 14.01 1.77 10.48
N MET A 127 12.80 1.58 11.01
CA MET A 127 11.77 2.61 11.08
C MET A 127 12.18 3.78 11.99
N ILE A 128 12.72 3.49 13.17
CA ILE A 128 13.23 4.51 14.11
C ILE A 128 14.31 5.36 13.41
N LEU A 129 15.26 4.73 12.73
CA LEU A 129 16.31 5.43 12.00
C LEU A 129 15.78 6.31 10.86
N ILE A 130 14.67 5.92 10.22
CA ILE A 130 14.02 6.73 9.18
C ILE A 130 13.35 7.95 9.83
N LEU A 131 12.64 7.76 10.93
CA LEU A 131 11.91 8.82 11.64
C LEU A 131 12.85 9.80 12.36
N ALA A 132 14.01 9.34 12.81
CA ALA A 132 15.03 10.16 13.45
C ALA A 132 15.87 11.02 12.48
N ARG A 133 15.69 10.86 11.15
CA ARG A 133 16.38 11.72 10.18
C ARG A 133 15.80 13.13 10.24
N PRO A 134 16.64 14.16 10.39
CA PRO A 134 16.17 15.54 10.18
C PRO A 134 15.65 15.68 8.75
N LEU A 135 14.51 16.36 8.60
CA LEU A 135 13.90 16.71 7.31
C LEU A 135 14.78 17.70 6.56
#